data_267e84426e9c65d73dbf12ec68bdba5c
#
_entry.id   267e84426e9c65d73dbf12ec68bdba5c
#
_cell.length_a   1.000
_cell.length_b   1.000
_cell.length_c   1.000
_cell.angle_alpha   90.00
_cell.angle_beta   90.00
_cell.angle_gamma   90.00
#
_symmetry.space_group_name_H-M   'P 1'
#
loop_
_entity.id
_entity.type
_entity.pdbx_description
1 polymer ?
#
loop_
_entity_poly.entity_id
_entity_poly.type
_entity_poly.pdbx_seq_one_letter_code
_entity_poly.pdbx_strand_id
1 'polypeptide(L)'
;MSCLSVKDIGTAALFAGTTEGRLLAERLAGGPVKVHVFVATEYGGEGLPQAENILVHEGRMDQEEIREELSRLSCDLVLDATHPFARIVSENIKDACAACRIPCFRILRDYTKSRRAGGAGTGSSPVFVDSVEEAVEFLKGTQGHVLVTTGSKELSKYKALPDWEERIYARVLSLPQVVSDCGDL
;
A
#
# COMPACT_ATOMS: atom_id res chain seq x y z
N MET A 1 -25.37 7.35 -18.31
CA MET A 1 -24.19 6.59 -17.90
C MET A 1 -24.09 5.40 -18.83
N SER A 2 -23.20 5.42 -19.83
CA SER A 2 -22.98 4.24 -20.69
C SER A 2 -22.25 3.20 -19.88
N CYS A 3 -22.77 1.99 -19.88
CA CYS A 3 -22.11 0.83 -19.26
C CYS A 3 -20.82 0.56 -20.03
N LEU A 4 -19.66 0.68 -19.39
CA LEU A 4 -18.40 0.26 -20.00
C LEU A 4 -18.50 -1.24 -20.30
N SER A 5 -18.40 -1.60 -21.57
CA SER A 5 -18.23 -2.99 -21.94
C SER A 5 -16.76 -3.38 -21.77
N VAL A 6 -16.49 -4.52 -21.16
CA VAL A 6 -15.11 -5.06 -21.03
C VAL A 6 -14.41 -5.18 -22.40
N LYS A 7 -15.19 -5.24 -23.49
CA LYS A 7 -14.68 -5.32 -24.87
C LYS A 7 -14.10 -3.99 -25.37
N ASP A 8 -14.38 -2.89 -24.69
CA ASP A 8 -13.95 -1.54 -25.11
C ASP A 8 -12.69 -1.07 -24.40
N ILE A 9 -12.12 -1.90 -23.51
CA ILE A 9 -10.91 -1.57 -22.75
C ILE A 9 -9.69 -2.07 -23.51
N GLY A 10 -8.94 -1.16 -24.11
CA GLY A 10 -7.66 -1.44 -24.77
C GLY A 10 -6.46 -1.23 -23.84
N THR A 11 -6.52 -0.18 -23.02
CA THR A 11 -5.42 0.23 -22.12
C THR A 11 -5.93 0.49 -20.72
N ALA A 12 -5.30 -0.11 -19.73
CA ALA A 12 -5.59 0.11 -18.32
C ALA A 12 -4.35 0.61 -17.55
N ALA A 13 -4.56 1.51 -16.60
CA ALA A 13 -3.56 1.89 -15.61
C ALA A 13 -3.86 1.17 -14.28
N LEU A 14 -2.87 0.49 -13.72
CA LEU A 14 -2.94 -0.20 -12.44
C LEU A 14 -1.96 0.44 -11.47
N PHE A 15 -2.44 1.16 -10.48
CA PHE A 15 -1.62 1.64 -9.37
C PHE A 15 -1.48 0.52 -8.34
N ALA A 16 -0.26 -0.03 -8.21
CA ALA A 16 0.03 -1.22 -7.43
C ALA A 16 0.91 -0.92 -6.20
N GLY A 17 1.53 -1.94 -5.64
CA GLY A 17 2.33 -1.86 -4.41
C GLY A 17 1.74 -2.67 -3.26
N THR A 18 0.70 -3.45 -3.55
CA THR A 18 0.09 -4.39 -2.60
C THR A 18 0.01 -5.79 -3.21
N THR A 19 -0.28 -6.79 -2.39
CA THR A 19 -0.55 -8.16 -2.85
C THR A 19 -1.71 -8.19 -3.84
N GLU A 20 -2.76 -7.38 -3.62
CA GLU A 20 -3.92 -7.30 -4.49
C GLU A 20 -3.54 -6.74 -5.87
N GLY A 21 -2.70 -5.70 -5.91
CA GLY A 21 -2.17 -5.14 -7.16
C GLY A 21 -1.34 -6.15 -7.94
N ARG A 22 -0.46 -6.91 -7.25
CA ARG A 22 0.33 -7.98 -7.86
C ARG A 22 -0.55 -9.10 -8.45
N LEU A 23 -1.48 -9.61 -7.66
CA LEU A 23 -2.41 -10.66 -8.11
C LEU A 23 -3.26 -10.22 -9.30
N LEU A 24 -3.64 -8.95 -9.34
CA LEU A 24 -4.39 -8.39 -10.46
C LEU A 24 -3.52 -8.29 -11.71
N ALA A 25 -2.28 -7.83 -11.59
CA ALA A 25 -1.32 -7.82 -12.69
C ALA A 25 -1.08 -9.24 -13.25
N GLU A 26 -0.92 -10.25 -12.37
CA GLU A 26 -0.77 -11.66 -12.76
C GLU A 26 -1.97 -12.17 -13.55
N ARG A 27 -3.20 -11.80 -13.15
CA ARG A 27 -4.42 -12.21 -13.85
C ARG A 27 -4.61 -11.52 -15.21
N LEU A 28 -4.08 -10.32 -15.37
CA LEU A 28 -4.15 -9.55 -16.61
C LEU A 28 -3.00 -9.89 -17.56
N ALA A 29 -1.93 -10.51 -17.07
CA ALA A 29 -0.77 -10.89 -17.87
C ALA A 29 -1.15 -11.88 -18.98
N GLY A 30 -0.62 -11.63 -20.20
CA GLY A 30 -0.92 -12.41 -21.39
C GLY A 30 -2.34 -12.19 -21.96
N GLY A 31 -3.11 -11.28 -21.39
CA GLY A 31 -4.43 -10.89 -21.86
C GLY A 31 -4.38 -9.85 -23.00
N PRO A 32 -5.55 -9.49 -23.55
CA PRO A 32 -5.64 -8.55 -24.68
C PRO A 32 -5.50 -7.06 -24.26
N VAL A 33 -5.62 -6.76 -22.96
CA VAL A 33 -5.55 -5.40 -22.43
C VAL A 33 -4.09 -5.04 -22.16
N LYS A 34 -3.64 -3.88 -22.66
CA LYS A 34 -2.35 -3.30 -22.30
C LYS A 34 -2.45 -2.69 -20.91
N VAL A 35 -1.59 -3.12 -19.99
CA VAL A 35 -1.63 -2.70 -18.59
C VAL A 35 -0.37 -1.95 -18.22
N HIS A 36 -0.49 -0.68 -17.89
CA HIS A 36 0.56 0.15 -17.32
C HIS A 36 0.48 0.05 -15.79
N VAL A 37 1.47 -0.62 -15.18
CA VAL A 37 1.53 -0.82 -13.73
C VAL A 37 2.42 0.22 -13.11
N PHE A 38 1.86 1.05 -12.24
CA PHE A 38 2.58 2.12 -11.52
C PHE A 38 2.89 1.67 -10.10
N VAL A 39 4.16 1.74 -9.72
CA VAL A 39 4.66 1.44 -8.37
C VAL A 39 5.52 2.59 -7.85
N ALA A 40 5.40 2.89 -6.57
CA ALA A 40 6.11 4.02 -5.97
C ALA A 40 7.62 3.79 -5.78
N THR A 41 8.06 2.53 -5.81
CA THR A 41 9.45 2.11 -5.57
C THR A 41 9.74 0.81 -6.33
N GLU A 42 11.01 0.55 -6.61
CA GLU A 42 11.48 -0.71 -7.20
C GLU A 42 10.97 -1.93 -6.40
N TYR A 43 11.00 -1.86 -5.07
CA TYR A 43 10.46 -2.90 -4.19
C TYR A 43 8.97 -3.19 -4.44
N GLY A 44 8.18 -2.17 -4.77
CA GLY A 44 6.77 -2.34 -5.14
C GLY A 44 6.58 -3.06 -6.49
N GLY A 45 7.62 -3.07 -7.32
CA GLY A 45 7.68 -3.77 -8.60
C GLY A 45 8.14 -5.23 -8.48
N GLU A 46 8.74 -5.62 -7.36
CA GLU A 46 9.19 -6.98 -7.15
C GLU A 46 8.03 -8.00 -7.22
N GLY A 47 8.23 -9.04 -8.01
CA GLY A 47 7.24 -10.11 -8.19
C GLY A 47 6.08 -9.76 -9.11
N LEU A 48 6.12 -8.64 -9.84
CA LEU A 48 5.19 -8.39 -10.93
C LEU A 48 5.47 -9.32 -12.13
N PRO A 49 4.43 -9.76 -12.84
CA PRO A 49 4.60 -10.66 -13.96
C PRO A 49 5.32 -9.98 -15.12
N GLN A 50 6.21 -10.73 -15.79
CA GLN A 50 6.83 -10.31 -17.05
C GLN A 50 5.98 -10.83 -18.20
N ALA A 51 5.24 -9.95 -18.85
CA ALA A 51 4.42 -10.25 -20.01
C ALA A 51 4.43 -9.06 -20.97
N GLU A 52 4.27 -9.31 -22.27
CA GLU A 52 4.32 -8.26 -23.31
C GLU A 52 3.29 -7.14 -23.11
N ASN A 53 2.15 -7.47 -22.51
CA ASN A 53 1.07 -6.52 -22.22
C ASN A 53 1.18 -5.83 -20.86
N ILE A 54 2.20 -6.14 -20.03
CA ILE A 54 2.45 -5.55 -18.72
C ILE A 54 3.66 -4.62 -18.81
N LEU A 55 3.46 -3.33 -18.59
CA LEU A 55 4.52 -2.32 -18.59
C LEU A 55 4.61 -1.68 -17.21
N VAL A 56 5.74 -1.88 -16.54
CA VAL A 56 5.97 -1.38 -15.18
C VAL A 56 6.62 0.01 -15.25
N HIS A 57 6.08 0.94 -14.47
CA HIS A 57 6.57 2.29 -14.28
C HIS A 57 6.86 2.50 -12.80
N GLU A 58 8.08 2.95 -12.52
CA GLU A 58 8.54 3.20 -11.16
C GLU A 58 8.62 4.69 -10.89
N GLY A 59 8.23 5.08 -9.70
CA GLY A 59 8.29 6.46 -9.24
C GLY A 59 7.02 6.91 -8.53
N ARG A 60 7.18 7.94 -7.71
CA ARG A 60 6.04 8.62 -7.09
C ARG A 60 5.55 9.70 -8.04
N MET A 61 4.25 9.82 -8.14
CA MET A 61 3.58 10.83 -8.96
C MET A 61 2.63 11.66 -8.10
N ASP A 62 2.58 12.94 -8.36
CA ASP A 62 1.53 13.83 -7.87
C ASP A 62 0.26 13.76 -8.76
N GLN A 63 -0.75 14.53 -8.41
CA GLN A 63 -2.03 14.52 -9.13
C GLN A 63 -1.88 14.94 -10.59
N GLU A 64 -1.07 15.95 -10.87
CA GLU A 64 -0.89 16.48 -12.23
C GLU A 64 -0.10 15.50 -13.10
N GLU A 65 0.97 14.93 -12.57
CA GLU A 65 1.78 13.89 -13.24
C GLU A 65 0.91 12.66 -13.57
N ILE A 66 0.03 12.24 -12.65
CA ILE A 66 -0.92 11.15 -12.91
C ILE A 66 -1.86 11.53 -14.05
N ARG A 67 -2.42 12.74 -14.04
CA ARG A 67 -3.34 13.24 -15.07
C ARG A 67 -2.68 13.25 -16.46
N GLU A 68 -1.45 13.76 -16.53
CA GLU A 68 -0.68 13.83 -17.79
C GLU A 68 -0.38 12.43 -18.31
N GLU A 69 0.02 11.52 -17.43
CA GLU A 69 0.39 10.16 -17.80
C GLU A 69 -0.83 9.35 -18.29
N LEU A 70 -1.97 9.44 -17.60
CA LEU A 70 -3.22 8.81 -18.04
C LEU A 70 -3.67 9.31 -19.42
N SER A 71 -3.51 10.61 -19.69
CA SER A 71 -3.83 11.21 -20.99
C SER A 71 -2.85 10.76 -22.08
N ARG A 72 -1.55 10.76 -21.79
CA ARG A 72 -0.49 10.35 -22.71
C ARG A 72 -0.64 8.89 -23.14
N LEU A 73 -1.01 8.02 -22.19
CA LEU A 73 -1.20 6.59 -22.43
C LEU A 73 -2.57 6.27 -23.02
N SER A 74 -3.47 7.24 -23.11
CA SER A 74 -4.86 7.03 -23.56
C SER A 74 -5.55 5.91 -22.78
N CYS A 75 -5.47 5.95 -21.46
CA CYS A 75 -6.06 4.93 -20.61
C CYS A 75 -7.59 4.96 -20.64
N ASP A 76 -8.20 3.80 -20.79
CA ASP A 76 -9.65 3.60 -20.78
C ASP A 76 -10.18 3.31 -19.37
N LEU A 77 -9.30 2.81 -18.49
CA LEU A 77 -9.64 2.34 -17.14
C LEU A 77 -8.49 2.57 -16.18
N VAL A 78 -8.81 2.92 -14.94
CA VAL A 78 -7.86 2.98 -13.83
C VAL A 78 -8.27 2.01 -12.72
N LEU A 79 -7.29 1.25 -12.22
CA LEU A 79 -7.42 0.33 -11.09
C LEU A 79 -6.50 0.81 -9.98
N ASP A 80 -7.06 1.29 -8.88
CA ASP A 80 -6.30 1.70 -7.71
C ASP A 80 -6.22 0.55 -6.71
N ALA A 81 -5.09 -0.15 -6.69
CA ALA A 81 -4.75 -1.20 -5.74
C ALA A 81 -3.61 -0.76 -4.81
N THR A 82 -3.50 0.52 -4.52
CA THR A 82 -2.53 1.05 -3.54
C THR A 82 -2.92 0.65 -2.12
N HIS A 83 -1.97 0.77 -1.18
CA HIS A 83 -2.21 0.40 0.21
C HIS A 83 -3.38 1.20 0.81
N PRO A 84 -4.26 0.59 1.62
CA PRO A 84 -5.41 1.28 2.22
C PRO A 84 -5.08 2.56 3.00
N PHE A 85 -3.86 2.65 3.55
CA PHE A 85 -3.40 3.82 4.27
C PHE A 85 -2.71 4.87 3.39
N ALA A 86 -2.52 4.61 2.11
CA ALA A 86 -1.95 5.55 1.15
C ALA A 86 -3.02 6.54 0.64
N ARG A 87 -3.63 7.31 1.55
CA ARG A 87 -4.79 8.17 1.27
C ARG A 87 -4.48 9.23 0.22
N ILE A 88 -3.33 9.91 0.35
CA ILE A 88 -2.94 11.01 -0.55
C ILE A 88 -2.90 10.54 -2.00
N VAL A 89 -2.20 9.45 -2.30
CA VAL A 89 -2.10 8.95 -3.68
C VAL A 89 -3.46 8.48 -4.20
N SER A 90 -4.32 7.90 -3.36
CA SER A 90 -5.65 7.48 -3.78
C SER A 90 -6.56 8.67 -4.11
N GLU A 91 -6.45 9.77 -3.38
CA GLU A 91 -7.13 11.02 -3.68
C GLU A 91 -6.60 11.61 -4.99
N ASN A 92 -5.29 11.70 -5.18
CA ASN A 92 -4.67 12.15 -6.41
C ASN A 92 -5.14 11.34 -7.63
N ILE A 93 -5.15 10.00 -7.52
CA ILE A 93 -5.64 9.10 -8.58
C ILE A 93 -7.10 9.41 -8.92
N LYS A 94 -7.95 9.50 -7.90
CA LYS A 94 -9.38 9.79 -8.07
C LYS A 94 -9.62 11.12 -8.79
N ASP A 95 -8.90 12.16 -8.37
CA ASP A 95 -9.07 13.51 -8.92
C ASP A 95 -8.53 13.60 -10.36
N ALA A 96 -7.38 12.96 -10.64
CA ALA A 96 -6.83 12.86 -11.98
C ALA A 96 -7.79 12.09 -12.92
N CYS A 97 -8.37 10.98 -12.47
CA CYS A 97 -9.36 10.22 -13.22
C CYS A 97 -10.63 11.04 -13.50
N ALA A 98 -11.10 11.81 -12.52
CA ALA A 98 -12.27 12.67 -12.69
C ALA A 98 -12.00 13.76 -13.74
N ALA A 99 -10.82 14.38 -13.72
CA ALA A 99 -10.42 15.40 -14.70
C ALA A 99 -10.32 14.81 -16.12
N CYS A 100 -9.79 13.60 -16.27
CA CYS A 100 -9.68 12.90 -17.55
C CYS A 100 -10.99 12.20 -17.98
N ARG A 101 -12.01 12.14 -17.12
CA ARG A 101 -13.25 11.37 -17.33
C ARG A 101 -13.02 9.88 -17.55
N ILE A 102 -11.99 9.33 -16.92
CA ILE A 102 -11.65 7.91 -16.97
C ILE A 102 -12.28 7.22 -15.75
N PRO A 103 -12.96 6.07 -15.92
CA PRO A 103 -13.50 5.30 -14.81
C PRO A 103 -12.36 4.77 -13.93
N CYS A 104 -12.54 4.89 -12.61
CA CYS A 104 -11.59 4.44 -11.61
C CYS A 104 -12.25 3.48 -10.62
N PHE A 105 -11.62 2.33 -10.39
CA PHE A 105 -12.06 1.34 -9.41
C PHE A 105 -11.00 1.18 -8.32
N ARG A 106 -11.43 1.34 -7.08
CA ARG A 106 -10.61 1.06 -5.90
C ARG A 106 -10.69 -0.41 -5.54
N ILE A 107 -9.53 -1.08 -5.47
CA ILE A 107 -9.40 -2.48 -5.08
C ILE A 107 -9.02 -2.54 -3.61
N LEU A 108 -9.91 -3.08 -2.79
CA LEU A 108 -9.68 -3.18 -1.35
C LEU A 108 -9.72 -4.65 -0.92
N ARG A 109 -8.84 -4.98 0.03
CA ARG A 109 -8.90 -6.28 0.72
C ARG A 109 -10.16 -6.33 1.58
N ASP A 110 -10.90 -7.44 1.50
CA ASP A 110 -12.01 -7.70 2.41
C ASP A 110 -11.50 -8.11 3.79
N TYR A 111 -11.44 -7.15 4.69
CA TYR A 111 -11.05 -7.39 6.08
C TYR A 111 -12.15 -8.04 6.94
N THR A 112 -13.38 -8.16 6.44
CA THR A 112 -14.49 -8.72 7.23
C THR A 112 -14.30 -10.19 7.53
N LYS A 113 -13.62 -10.93 6.66
CA LYS A 113 -13.28 -12.34 6.88
C LYS A 113 -12.19 -12.53 7.94
N SER A 114 -11.22 -11.61 8.04
CA SER A 114 -10.18 -11.64 9.07
C SER A 114 -10.70 -11.40 10.48
N ARG A 115 -11.71 -10.54 10.65
CA ARG A 115 -12.33 -10.30 11.96
C ARG A 115 -13.06 -11.53 12.51
N ARG A 116 -13.55 -12.43 11.64
CA ARG A 116 -14.18 -13.69 12.04
C ARG A 116 -13.19 -14.84 12.27
N ALA A 117 -11.98 -14.73 11.70
CA ALA A 117 -10.91 -15.71 11.91
C ALA A 117 -9.98 -15.37 13.08
N GLY A 118 -10.14 -14.19 13.71
CA GLY A 118 -9.55 -13.80 14.99
C GLY A 118 -10.21 -14.59 16.12
N GLY A 119 -10.05 -15.92 15.99
CA GLY A 119 -10.51 -16.90 16.92
C GLY A 119 -9.73 -16.86 18.22
N ALA A 120 -10.32 -17.43 19.17
CA ALA A 120 -9.86 -18.16 20.32
C ALA A 120 -8.31 -18.35 20.44
N GLY A 121 -7.59 -17.26 20.64
CA GLY A 121 -6.18 -17.24 21.01
C GLY A 121 -6.00 -16.24 22.14
N THR A 122 -5.89 -16.77 23.38
CA THR A 122 -5.44 -16.09 24.59
C THR A 122 -5.99 -14.67 24.86
N GLY A 123 -7.15 -14.59 25.39
CA GLY A 123 -7.61 -13.87 26.58
C GLY A 123 -7.52 -12.35 26.68
N SER A 124 -6.96 -11.57 25.74
CA SER A 124 -6.95 -10.11 25.86
C SER A 124 -7.57 -9.44 24.64
N SER A 125 -8.56 -8.59 24.88
CA SER A 125 -9.10 -7.72 23.83
C SER A 125 -8.05 -6.71 23.36
N PRO A 126 -8.05 -6.31 22.06
CA PRO A 126 -7.18 -5.25 21.58
C PRO A 126 -7.40 -3.96 22.37
N VAL A 127 -6.32 -3.28 22.74
CA VAL A 127 -6.36 -1.94 23.30
C VAL A 127 -6.17 -0.95 22.15
N PHE A 128 -7.09 0.01 22.02
CA PHE A 128 -7.03 1.05 21.03
C PHE A 128 -6.49 2.32 21.64
N VAL A 129 -5.57 2.97 20.95
CA VAL A 129 -4.94 4.24 21.35
C VAL A 129 -4.92 5.18 20.14
N ASP A 130 -4.91 6.47 20.39
CA ASP A 130 -5.00 7.49 19.32
C ASP A 130 -3.62 7.93 18.80
N SER A 131 -2.54 7.57 19.53
CA SER A 131 -1.17 7.95 19.16
C SER A 131 -0.14 6.91 19.59
N VAL A 132 1.09 7.03 19.03
CA VAL A 132 2.22 6.18 19.45
C VAL A 132 2.66 6.55 20.87
N GLU A 133 2.58 7.82 21.24
CA GLU A 133 2.91 8.31 22.58
C GLU A 133 2.00 7.66 23.64
N GLU A 134 0.71 7.57 23.36
CA GLU A 134 -0.24 6.90 24.24
C GLU A 134 0.02 5.39 24.31
N ALA A 135 0.39 4.75 23.19
CA ALA A 135 0.82 3.36 23.17
C ALA A 135 2.06 3.15 24.06
N VAL A 136 3.05 4.03 23.97
CA VAL A 136 4.26 3.98 24.78
C VAL A 136 3.94 4.15 26.27
N GLU A 137 3.04 5.06 26.63
CA GLU A 137 2.60 5.23 28.01
C GLU A 137 1.91 3.97 28.55
N PHE A 138 1.02 3.36 27.78
CA PHE A 138 0.41 2.10 28.13
C PHE A 138 1.45 0.98 28.34
N LEU A 139 2.46 0.90 27.43
CA LEU A 139 3.50 -0.11 27.47
C LEU A 139 4.44 0.00 28.68
N LYS A 140 4.58 1.18 29.32
CA LYS A 140 5.34 1.35 30.57
C LYS A 140 4.81 0.49 31.70
N GLY A 141 3.51 0.21 31.72
CA GLY A 141 2.87 -0.67 32.71
C GLY A 141 2.92 -2.16 32.36
N THR A 142 3.58 -2.55 31.26
CA THR A 142 3.65 -3.94 30.80
C THR A 142 5.06 -4.49 30.90
N GLN A 143 5.19 -5.82 30.84
CA GLN A 143 6.47 -6.52 30.81
C GLN A 143 6.60 -7.34 29.52
N GLY A 144 7.86 -7.75 29.21
CA GLY A 144 8.18 -8.60 28.07
C GLY A 144 8.48 -7.83 26.79
N HIS A 145 8.67 -8.57 25.71
CA HIS A 145 9.08 -8.04 24.42
C HIS A 145 7.90 -7.42 23.66
N VAL A 146 8.18 -6.38 22.89
CA VAL A 146 7.19 -5.64 22.09
C VAL A 146 7.60 -5.69 20.62
N LEU A 147 6.76 -6.23 19.75
CA LEU A 147 6.94 -6.16 18.32
C LEU A 147 6.27 -4.88 17.77
N VAL A 148 7.08 -3.93 17.33
CA VAL A 148 6.62 -2.66 16.76
C VAL A 148 6.47 -2.81 15.24
N THR A 149 5.28 -2.47 14.73
CA THR A 149 4.95 -2.51 13.29
C THR A 149 4.40 -1.18 12.77
N THR A 150 4.61 -0.08 13.49
CA THR A 150 4.15 1.27 13.14
C THR A 150 4.98 1.96 12.06
N GLY A 151 6.09 1.34 11.64
CA GLY A 151 7.04 1.88 10.67
C GLY A 151 8.22 2.63 11.31
N SER A 152 9.25 2.88 10.51
CA SER A 152 10.53 3.43 10.99
C SER A 152 10.44 4.83 11.57
N LYS A 153 9.57 5.68 11.04
CA LYS A 153 9.45 7.09 11.44
C LYS A 153 9.03 7.28 12.91
N GLU A 154 8.35 6.30 13.48
CA GLU A 154 7.80 6.36 14.82
C GLU A 154 8.70 5.69 15.87
N LEU A 155 9.77 5.00 15.45
CA LEU A 155 10.60 4.18 16.35
C LEU A 155 11.27 4.97 17.45
N SER A 156 11.72 6.19 17.16
CA SER A 156 12.37 7.06 18.15
C SER A 156 11.51 7.34 19.40
N LYS A 157 10.18 7.30 19.25
CA LYS A 157 9.23 7.51 20.35
C LYS A 157 9.27 6.39 21.38
N TYR A 158 9.58 5.17 20.95
CA TYR A 158 9.67 4.01 21.85
C TYR A 158 10.88 4.04 22.79
N LYS A 159 11.87 4.91 22.55
CA LYS A 159 12.99 5.14 23.50
C LYS A 159 12.53 5.66 24.86
N ALA A 160 11.31 6.18 24.96
CA ALA A 160 10.73 6.60 26.24
C ALA A 160 10.29 5.43 27.13
N LEU A 161 10.37 4.18 26.64
CA LEU A 161 10.16 2.99 27.46
C LEU A 161 11.43 2.68 28.28
N PRO A 162 11.30 2.31 29.57
CA PRO A 162 12.39 1.66 30.29
C PRO A 162 12.81 0.39 29.55
N ASP A 163 14.11 0.14 29.50
CA ASP A 163 14.71 -1.05 28.89
C ASP A 163 14.30 -1.26 27.40
N TRP A 164 14.09 -0.17 26.67
CA TRP A 164 13.61 -0.21 25.29
C TRP A 164 14.55 -1.01 24.36
N GLU A 165 15.87 -0.95 24.58
CA GLU A 165 16.88 -1.66 23.80
C GLU A 165 16.70 -3.18 23.86
N GLU A 166 16.29 -3.71 25.01
CA GLU A 166 16.07 -5.13 25.23
C GLU A 166 14.63 -5.56 24.87
N ARG A 167 13.68 -4.63 24.94
CA ARG A 167 12.24 -4.93 24.78
C ARG A 167 11.71 -4.76 23.37
N ILE A 168 12.25 -3.80 22.59
CA ILE A 168 11.67 -3.41 21.32
C ILE A 168 12.28 -4.21 20.16
N TYR A 169 11.41 -4.88 19.42
CA TYR A 169 11.71 -5.51 18.15
C TYR A 169 10.92 -4.79 17.07
N ALA A 170 11.59 -4.10 16.16
CA ALA A 170 10.94 -3.32 15.13
C ALA A 170 10.89 -4.08 13.80
N ARG A 171 9.71 -4.14 13.18
CA ARG A 171 9.55 -4.59 11.81
C ARG A 171 9.49 -3.35 10.90
N VAL A 172 10.51 -3.19 10.07
CA VAL A 172 10.64 -2.08 9.11
C VAL A 172 10.77 -2.63 7.69
N LEU A 173 10.68 -1.73 6.70
CA LEU A 173 10.99 -2.09 5.32
C LEU A 173 12.48 -2.42 5.19
N SER A 174 12.82 -3.46 4.46
CA SER A 174 14.20 -3.92 4.22
C SER A 174 14.95 -3.08 3.19
N LEU A 175 14.67 -1.77 3.14
CA LEU A 175 15.42 -0.83 2.32
C LEU A 175 16.72 -0.46 3.06
N PRO A 176 17.89 -0.46 2.39
CA PRO A 176 19.19 -0.18 3.05
C PRO A 176 19.19 1.11 3.88
N GLN A 177 18.62 2.19 3.34
CA GLN A 177 18.52 3.47 4.04
C GLN A 177 17.66 3.37 5.31
N VAL A 178 16.49 2.70 5.23
CA VAL A 178 15.58 2.54 6.37
C VAL A 178 16.24 1.69 7.46
N VAL A 179 16.96 0.63 7.08
CA VAL A 179 17.67 -0.23 8.02
C VAL A 179 18.81 0.54 8.69
N SER A 180 19.57 1.34 7.92
CA SER A 180 20.64 2.20 8.45
C SER A 180 20.08 3.21 9.45
N ASP A 181 19.05 3.97 9.04
CA ASP A 181 18.41 4.98 9.89
C ASP A 181 17.84 4.40 11.20
N CYS A 182 17.42 3.12 11.18
CA CYS A 182 16.94 2.44 12.37
C CYS A 182 18.09 1.86 13.23
N GLY A 183 19.23 1.54 12.62
CA GLY A 183 20.41 1.01 13.33
C GLY A 183 21.11 2.06 14.18
N ASP A 184 20.89 3.33 13.87
CA ASP A 184 21.42 4.48 14.63
C ASP A 184 20.47 4.92 15.78
N LEU A 185 19.36 4.23 15.94
CA LEU A 185 18.40 4.41 17.03
C LEU A 185 18.74 3.47 18.18
#